data_5f247d6c1ceec65b41f7c397202b9bc8
#
_entry.id   5f247d6c1ceec65b41f7c397202b9bc8
#
_cell.length_a   1.000
_cell.length_b   1.000
_cell.length_c   1.000
_cell.angle_alpha   90.00
_cell.angle_beta   90.00
_cell.angle_gamma   90.00
#
_symmetry.space_group_name_H-M   'P 1'
#
loop_
_entity.id
_entity.type
_entity.pdbx_description
1 polymer ?
#
loop_
_entity_poly.entity_id
_entity_poly.type
_entity_poly.pdbx_seq_one_letter_code
_entity_poly.pdbx_strand_id
1 'polypeptide(L)'
;PAYCMQILLLLGSGMLFHNLLTGIILACLLAIIGWGIGFRRDGGRTLLILRPSVENLAVHAFLVLTLIVFAMNYGKHYYEWDEFSHWGRFLKECCRLNQLYVTSPAQMSHKDYVPAVTLFEYLWCKLLLAYSEANAYRGIQMLLVAVVLSVAEEIRTCGKTIACTLQYA
;
A
#
# COMPACT_ATOMS: atom_id res chain seq x y z
N PRO A 1 -4.19 2.55 -8.98
CA PRO A 1 -5.29 3.45 -8.56
C PRO A 1 -5.70 3.25 -7.08
N ALA A 2 -5.85 2.01 -6.59
CA ALA A 2 -6.33 1.76 -5.22
C ALA A 2 -5.44 2.38 -4.14
N TYR A 3 -4.12 2.24 -4.25
CA TYR A 3 -3.18 2.83 -3.29
C TYR A 3 -3.21 4.36 -3.28
N CYS A 4 -3.33 5.00 -4.45
CA CYS A 4 -3.47 6.45 -4.53
C CYS A 4 -4.75 6.91 -3.81
N MET A 5 -5.86 6.19 -4.01
CA MET A 5 -7.12 6.49 -3.31
C MET A 5 -6.96 6.34 -1.78
N GLN A 6 -6.29 5.29 -1.32
CA GLN A 6 -6.03 5.09 0.11
C GLN A 6 -5.20 6.22 0.71
N ILE A 7 -4.12 6.64 0.02
CA ILE A 7 -3.31 7.78 0.46
C ILE A 7 -4.14 9.07 0.51
N LEU A 8 -4.98 9.33 -0.50
CA LEU A 8 -5.85 10.51 -0.54
C LEU A 8 -6.89 10.49 0.59
N LEU A 9 -7.47 9.33 0.91
CA LEU A 9 -8.40 9.18 2.03
C LEU A 9 -7.71 9.43 3.38
N LEU A 10 -6.49 8.91 3.55
CA LEU A 10 -5.70 9.17 4.76
C LEU A 10 -5.33 10.64 4.88
N LEU A 11 -4.87 11.26 3.81
CA LEU A 11 -4.53 12.67 3.79
C LEU A 11 -5.76 13.54 4.11
N GLY A 12 -6.86 13.30 3.41
CA GLY A 12 -8.11 14.04 3.62
C GLY A 12 -8.65 13.88 5.05
N SER A 13 -8.63 12.65 5.60
CA SER A 13 -9.08 12.41 6.98
C SER A 13 -8.15 13.07 8.00
N GLY A 14 -6.84 13.06 7.76
CA GLY A 14 -5.87 13.72 8.62
C GLY A 14 -6.01 15.25 8.61
N MET A 15 -6.36 15.84 7.46
CA MET A 15 -6.58 17.28 7.32
C MET A 15 -7.93 17.73 7.89
N LEU A 16 -9.01 17.00 7.61
CA LEU A 16 -10.37 17.40 7.96
C LEU A 16 -10.76 17.00 9.39
N PHE A 17 -10.37 15.82 9.82
CA PHE A 17 -10.78 15.23 11.10
C PHE A 17 -9.64 15.13 12.11
N HIS A 18 -8.43 15.53 11.73
CA HIS A 18 -7.21 15.35 12.54
C HIS A 18 -7.03 13.90 13.03
N ASN A 19 -7.51 12.92 12.25
CA ASN A 19 -7.45 11.53 12.62
C ASN A 19 -7.26 10.61 11.40
N LEU A 20 -6.11 9.96 11.32
CA LEU A 20 -5.76 9.06 10.23
C LEU A 20 -6.52 7.72 10.27
N LEU A 21 -6.94 7.27 11.46
CA LEU A 21 -7.73 6.03 11.57
C LEU A 21 -9.08 6.14 10.85
N THR A 22 -9.69 7.32 10.85
CA THR A 22 -10.91 7.58 10.08
C THR A 22 -10.70 7.29 8.60
N GLY A 23 -9.54 7.67 8.04
CA GLY A 23 -9.17 7.38 6.65
C GLY A 23 -9.03 5.88 6.37
N ILE A 24 -8.47 5.11 7.31
CA ILE A 24 -8.40 3.65 7.19
C ILE A 24 -9.80 3.04 7.20
N ILE A 25 -10.65 3.45 8.13
CA ILE A 25 -12.03 2.95 8.24
C ILE A 25 -12.79 3.25 6.93
N LEU A 26 -12.70 4.47 6.41
CA LEU A 26 -13.33 4.84 5.16
C LEU A 26 -12.80 4.01 3.98
N ALA A 27 -11.49 3.79 3.91
CA ALA A 27 -10.89 2.95 2.87
C ALA A 27 -11.39 1.50 2.94
N CYS A 28 -11.48 0.93 4.15
CA CYS A 28 -12.01 -0.42 4.36
C CYS A 28 -13.50 -0.51 3.97
N LEU A 29 -14.31 0.46 4.36
CA LEU A 29 -15.73 0.51 4.01
C LEU A 29 -15.92 0.58 2.49
N LEU A 30 -15.18 1.47 1.81
CA LEU A 30 -15.24 1.58 0.35
C LEU A 30 -14.78 0.28 -0.34
N ALA A 31 -13.75 -0.38 0.19
CA ALA A 31 -13.30 -1.66 -0.32
C ALA A 31 -14.38 -2.75 -0.18
N ILE A 32 -15.03 -2.84 0.97
CA ILE A 32 -16.14 -3.80 1.23
C ILE A 32 -17.32 -3.51 0.32
N ILE A 33 -17.73 -2.25 0.20
CA ILE A 33 -18.83 -1.84 -0.69
C ILE A 33 -18.50 -2.17 -2.14
N GLY A 34 -17.30 -1.79 -2.61
CA GLY A 34 -16.84 -2.07 -3.97
C GLY A 34 -16.79 -3.56 -4.27
N TRP A 35 -16.30 -4.36 -3.30
CA TRP A 35 -16.30 -5.82 -3.41
C TRP A 35 -17.73 -6.38 -3.46
N GLY A 36 -18.63 -5.89 -2.63
CA GLY A 36 -20.04 -6.34 -2.60
C GLY A 36 -20.78 -6.01 -3.90
N ILE A 37 -20.53 -4.83 -4.48
CA ILE A 37 -21.09 -4.44 -5.79
C ILE A 37 -20.52 -5.35 -6.91
N GLY A 38 -19.20 -5.56 -6.93
CA GLY A 38 -18.55 -6.45 -7.87
C GLY A 38 -19.09 -7.88 -7.77
N PHE A 39 -19.22 -8.40 -6.56
CA PHE A 39 -19.77 -9.75 -6.31
C PHE A 39 -21.19 -9.91 -6.84
N ARG A 40 -22.08 -8.93 -6.62
CA ARG A 40 -23.45 -8.93 -7.16
C ARG A 40 -23.47 -8.86 -8.69
N ARG A 41 -22.62 -8.02 -9.26
CA ARG A 41 -22.59 -7.79 -10.71
C ARG A 41 -22.06 -9.02 -11.47
N ASP A 42 -21.05 -9.69 -10.94
CA ASP A 42 -20.34 -10.78 -11.61
C ASP A 42 -20.86 -12.17 -11.22
N GLY A 43 -21.95 -12.26 -10.44
CA GLY A 43 -22.56 -13.53 -10.03
C GLY A 43 -21.59 -14.43 -9.23
N GLY A 44 -20.72 -13.84 -8.43
CA GLY A 44 -19.76 -14.56 -7.60
C GLY A 44 -18.45 -14.96 -8.31
N ARG A 45 -18.26 -14.63 -9.59
CA ARG A 45 -16.99 -14.87 -10.32
C ARG A 45 -15.81 -14.14 -9.68
N THR A 46 -16.05 -13.05 -8.97
CA THR A 46 -15.03 -12.33 -8.20
C THR A 46 -14.31 -13.23 -7.19
N LEU A 47 -14.99 -14.24 -6.62
CA LEU A 47 -14.36 -15.25 -5.75
C LEU A 47 -13.41 -16.19 -6.52
N LEU A 48 -13.62 -16.37 -7.81
CA LEU A 48 -12.74 -17.20 -8.65
C LEU A 48 -11.38 -16.53 -8.90
N ILE A 49 -11.34 -15.19 -8.83
CA ILE A 49 -10.08 -14.41 -8.96
C ILE A 49 -9.18 -14.67 -7.74
N LEU A 50 -9.76 -14.96 -6.58
CA LEU A 50 -9.02 -15.31 -5.35
C LEU A 50 -8.55 -16.77 -5.35
N ARG A 51 -9.04 -17.63 -6.26
CA ARG A 51 -8.45 -18.97 -6.40
C ARG A 51 -7.06 -18.81 -7.02
N PRO A 52 -6.02 -19.34 -6.35
CA PRO A 52 -4.71 -19.45 -6.97
C PRO A 52 -4.82 -20.42 -8.14
N SER A 53 -5.22 -19.93 -9.30
CA SER A 53 -5.10 -20.72 -10.52
C SER A 53 -3.64 -20.69 -10.94
N VAL A 54 -3.11 -21.81 -11.38
CA VAL A 54 -1.75 -21.95 -11.92
C VAL A 54 -1.48 -20.91 -13.04
N GLU A 55 -2.54 -20.39 -13.62
CA GLU A 55 -2.51 -19.39 -14.70
C GLU A 55 -2.26 -17.95 -14.19
N ASN A 56 -2.40 -17.67 -12.89
CA ASN A 56 -2.25 -16.34 -12.35
C ASN A 56 -0.85 -16.09 -11.79
N LEU A 57 0.14 -16.04 -12.70
CA LEU A 57 1.55 -15.83 -12.38
C LEU A 57 1.77 -14.59 -11.49
N ALA A 58 1.02 -13.51 -11.71
CA ALA A 58 1.16 -12.28 -10.93
C ALA A 58 0.80 -12.48 -9.45
N VAL A 59 -0.23 -13.30 -9.14
CA VAL A 59 -0.59 -13.62 -7.74
C VAL A 59 0.49 -14.45 -7.07
N HIS A 60 1.02 -15.47 -7.77
CA HIS A 60 2.10 -16.29 -7.22
C HIS A 60 3.37 -15.48 -7.01
N ALA A 61 3.74 -14.64 -7.97
CA ALA A 61 4.87 -13.72 -7.84
C ALA A 61 4.68 -12.76 -6.66
N PHE A 62 3.47 -12.21 -6.49
CA PHE A 62 3.14 -11.33 -5.36
C PHE A 62 3.32 -12.05 -4.01
N LEU A 63 2.81 -13.29 -3.89
CA LEU A 63 2.95 -14.06 -2.65
C LEU A 63 4.41 -14.38 -2.34
N VAL A 64 5.17 -14.85 -3.33
CA VAL A 64 6.60 -15.14 -3.14
C VAL A 64 7.39 -13.90 -2.78
N LEU A 65 7.20 -12.79 -3.49
CA LEU A 65 7.87 -11.52 -3.19
C LEU A 65 7.47 -10.97 -1.82
N THR A 66 6.22 -11.15 -1.41
CA THR A 66 5.77 -10.80 -0.05
C THR A 66 6.55 -11.57 0.99
N LEU A 67 6.69 -12.88 0.85
CA LEU A 67 7.47 -13.71 1.78
C LEU A 67 8.94 -13.26 1.83
N ILE A 68 9.54 -12.97 0.69
CA ILE A 68 10.92 -12.46 0.60
C ILE A 68 11.05 -11.11 1.34
N VAL A 69 10.14 -10.16 1.08
CA VAL A 69 10.12 -8.85 1.74
C VAL A 69 10.01 -8.99 3.26
N PHE A 70 9.14 -9.88 3.73
CA PHE A 70 8.96 -10.12 5.16
C PHE A 70 10.19 -10.76 5.80
N ALA A 71 10.83 -11.70 5.13
CA ALA A 71 12.04 -12.36 5.60
C ALA A 71 13.24 -11.39 5.63
N MET A 72 13.45 -10.63 4.55
CA MET A 72 14.57 -9.67 4.46
C MET A 72 14.50 -8.53 5.47
N ASN A 73 13.29 -8.17 5.91
CA ASN A 73 13.10 -7.11 6.90
C ASN A 73 12.88 -7.64 8.33
N TYR A 74 13.12 -8.92 8.56
CA TYR A 74 13.03 -9.47 9.92
C TYR A 74 14.07 -8.84 10.84
N GLY A 75 13.62 -8.20 11.93
CA GLY A 75 14.50 -7.53 12.89
C GLY A 75 15.25 -6.31 12.35
N LYS A 76 14.87 -5.79 11.18
CA LYS A 76 15.56 -4.63 10.61
C LYS A 76 15.23 -3.36 11.38
N HIS A 77 16.27 -2.54 11.60
CA HIS A 77 16.21 -1.23 12.26
C HIS A 77 16.67 -0.14 11.31
N TYR A 78 16.28 1.10 11.57
CA TYR A 78 16.82 2.26 10.90
C TYR A 78 18.31 2.39 11.14
N TYR A 79 19.07 2.79 10.15
CA TYR A 79 20.51 2.99 10.24
C TYR A 79 21.00 4.24 9.51
N GLU A 80 20.20 4.78 8.59
CA GLU A 80 20.54 5.99 7.86
C GLU A 80 20.14 7.24 8.65
N TRP A 81 20.94 8.32 8.49
CA TRP A 81 20.69 9.59 9.18
C TRP A 81 19.29 10.14 8.88
N ASP A 82 18.86 10.08 7.62
CA ASP A 82 17.58 10.61 7.18
C ASP A 82 16.39 9.88 7.78
N GLU A 83 16.53 8.59 8.06
CA GLU A 83 15.52 7.79 8.73
C GLU A 83 15.31 8.24 10.18
N PHE A 84 16.41 8.57 10.89
CA PHE A 84 16.34 9.08 12.25
C PHE A 84 15.92 10.55 12.32
N SER A 85 16.34 11.38 11.35
CA SER A 85 16.14 12.83 11.42
C SER A 85 14.72 13.22 11.04
N HIS A 86 14.12 12.58 10.01
CA HIS A 86 12.77 12.95 9.56
C HIS A 86 11.89 11.78 9.15
N TRP A 87 12.27 10.89 8.21
CA TRP A 87 11.34 9.89 7.67
C TRP A 87 10.75 8.98 8.75
N GLY A 88 11.59 8.35 9.55
CA GLY A 88 11.14 7.47 10.63
C GLY A 88 10.44 8.22 11.76
N ARG A 89 10.85 9.47 12.03
CA ARG A 89 10.18 10.32 13.03
C ARG A 89 8.77 10.69 12.60
N PHE A 90 8.56 11.03 11.32
CA PHE A 90 7.25 11.32 10.78
C PHE A 90 6.30 10.13 10.96
N LEU A 91 6.76 8.94 10.57
CA LEU A 91 5.98 7.72 10.73
C LEU A 91 5.67 7.41 12.20
N LYS A 92 6.68 7.49 13.08
CA LYS A 92 6.52 7.25 14.50
C LYS A 92 5.50 8.20 15.12
N GLU A 93 5.53 9.47 14.73
CA GLU A 93 4.58 10.47 15.21
C GLU A 93 3.17 10.23 14.68
N CYS A 94 3.01 9.89 13.40
CA CYS A 94 1.73 9.48 12.84
C CYS A 94 1.15 8.27 13.55
N CYS A 95 1.98 7.26 13.85
CA CYS A 95 1.54 6.05 14.55
C CYS A 95 1.16 6.32 16.01
N ARG A 96 1.87 7.22 16.69
CA ARG A 96 1.66 7.58 18.09
C ARG A 96 0.37 8.38 18.29
N LEU A 97 0.12 9.38 17.44
CA LEU A 97 -1.02 10.32 17.59
C LEU A 97 -2.21 9.93 16.73
N ASN A 98 -2.06 9.06 15.73
CA ASN A 98 -3.02 8.82 14.66
C ASN A 98 -3.40 10.11 13.90
N GLN A 99 -2.44 11.04 13.78
CA GLN A 99 -2.59 12.33 13.10
C GLN A 99 -1.48 12.53 12.09
N LEU A 100 -1.66 13.49 11.19
CA LEU A 100 -0.58 13.91 10.30
C LEU A 100 0.58 14.51 11.10
N TYR A 101 1.81 14.11 10.80
CA TYR A 101 2.99 14.66 11.46
C TYR A 101 3.12 16.18 11.25
N VAL A 102 2.60 16.71 10.14
CA VAL A 102 2.61 18.17 9.84
C VAL A 102 1.84 18.98 10.87
N THR A 103 0.78 18.39 11.46
CA THR A 103 -0.07 19.04 12.48
C THR A 103 0.40 18.74 13.91
N SER A 104 1.40 17.88 14.08
CA SER A 104 1.94 17.55 15.40
C SER A 104 2.62 18.76 16.07
N PRO A 105 2.46 18.94 17.39
CA PRO A 105 3.18 19.94 18.15
C PRO A 105 4.69 19.64 18.28
N ALA A 106 5.11 18.42 17.98
CA ALA A 106 6.52 18.04 18.08
C ALA A 106 7.38 18.87 17.12
N GLN A 107 8.53 19.32 17.61
CA GLN A 107 9.52 19.98 16.75
C GLN A 107 10.22 18.92 15.91
N MET A 108 10.01 18.99 14.60
CA MET A 108 10.62 18.10 13.61
C MET A 108 11.10 18.94 12.43
N SER A 109 12.25 18.59 11.88
CA SER A 109 12.75 19.20 10.64
C SER A 109 11.90 18.75 9.46
N HIS A 110 11.78 19.60 8.44
CA HIS A 110 11.16 19.25 7.16
C HIS A 110 9.70 18.78 7.22
N LYS A 111 8.90 19.38 8.11
CA LYS A 111 7.44 19.13 8.18
C LYS A 111 6.67 19.47 6.89
N ASP A 112 7.29 20.23 6.01
CA ASP A 112 6.80 20.62 4.69
C ASP A 112 6.91 19.52 3.64
N TYR A 113 7.55 18.40 3.94
CA TYR A 113 7.65 17.29 3.00
C TYR A 113 6.29 16.63 2.74
N VAL A 114 6.13 16.13 1.51
CA VAL A 114 4.88 15.48 1.09
C VAL A 114 4.66 14.19 1.89
N PRO A 115 3.52 14.02 2.59
CA PRO A 115 3.31 12.92 3.52
C PRO A 115 2.96 11.57 2.86
N ALA A 116 2.94 11.47 1.52
CA ALA A 116 2.40 10.31 0.82
C ALA A 116 3.08 8.98 1.22
N VAL A 117 4.42 8.97 1.29
CA VAL A 117 5.21 7.79 1.68
C VAL A 117 4.90 7.42 3.13
N THR A 118 4.98 8.39 4.04
CA THR A 118 4.69 8.20 5.46
C THR A 118 3.28 7.69 5.71
N LEU A 119 2.28 8.17 4.94
CA LEU A 119 0.90 7.69 5.06
C LEU A 119 0.74 6.25 4.60
N PHE A 120 1.50 5.83 3.58
CA PHE A 120 1.49 4.45 3.13
C PHE A 120 2.16 3.52 4.16
N GLU A 121 3.29 3.92 4.71
CA GLU A 121 3.96 3.20 5.81
C GLU A 121 3.08 3.14 7.06
N TYR A 122 2.39 4.23 7.39
CA TYR A 122 1.42 4.27 8.48
C TYR A 122 0.31 3.23 8.29
N LEU A 123 -0.28 3.16 7.07
CA LEU A 123 -1.28 2.16 6.73
C LEU A 123 -0.74 0.74 6.99
N TRP A 124 0.48 0.45 6.54
CA TRP A 124 1.12 -0.86 6.75
C TRP A 124 1.35 -1.16 8.23
N CYS A 125 1.84 -0.21 9.00
CA CYS A 125 2.01 -0.37 10.44
C CYS A 125 0.67 -0.68 11.14
N LYS A 126 -0.42 -0.03 10.71
CA LYS A 126 -1.75 -0.29 11.28
C LYS A 126 -2.32 -1.64 10.84
N LEU A 127 -2.14 -2.06 9.60
CA LEU A 127 -2.55 -3.38 9.12
C LEU A 127 -1.81 -4.52 9.84
N LEU A 128 -0.55 -4.32 10.17
CA LEU A 128 0.28 -5.27 10.93
C LEU A 128 0.15 -5.09 12.45
N LEU A 129 -0.76 -4.23 12.90
CA LEU A 129 -1.12 -3.97 14.31
C LEU A 129 0.06 -3.47 15.18
N ALA A 130 1.19 -3.11 14.60
CA ALA A 130 2.36 -2.63 15.33
C ALA A 130 3.18 -1.65 14.51
N TYR A 131 3.60 -0.55 15.16
CA TYR A 131 4.72 0.24 14.68
C TYR A 131 6.01 -0.54 14.88
N SER A 132 6.78 -0.67 13.82
CA SER A 132 8.18 -1.08 13.87
C SER A 132 8.90 -0.52 12.64
N GLU A 133 10.21 -0.33 12.77
CA GLU A 133 11.06 0.11 11.66
C GLU A 133 11.05 -0.91 10.52
N ALA A 134 11.04 -2.20 10.86
CA ALA A 134 10.87 -3.28 9.89
C ALA A 134 9.54 -3.17 9.10
N ASN A 135 8.45 -2.73 9.74
CA ASN A 135 7.17 -2.56 9.06
C ASN A 135 7.15 -1.35 8.13
N ALA A 136 7.92 -0.29 8.43
CA ALA A 136 8.12 0.82 7.51
C ALA A 136 8.79 0.34 6.21
N TYR A 137 9.91 -0.38 6.31
CA TYR A 137 10.58 -0.96 5.14
C TYR A 137 9.69 -1.92 4.35
N ARG A 138 8.93 -2.77 5.04
CA ARG A 138 7.95 -3.66 4.40
C ARG A 138 6.91 -2.87 3.61
N GLY A 139 6.40 -1.78 4.18
CA GLY A 139 5.43 -0.91 3.51
C GLY A 139 5.96 -0.42 2.16
N ILE A 140 7.11 0.25 2.15
CA ILE A 140 7.73 0.77 0.93
C ILE A 140 8.04 -0.33 -0.08
N GLN A 141 8.61 -1.44 0.36
CA GLN A 141 8.96 -2.53 -0.54
C GLN A 141 7.72 -3.21 -1.12
N MET A 142 6.63 -3.34 -0.36
CA MET A 142 5.37 -3.85 -0.88
C MET A 142 4.71 -2.90 -1.89
N LEU A 143 4.87 -1.59 -1.72
CA LEU A 143 4.45 -0.62 -2.73
C LEU A 143 5.22 -0.83 -4.04
N LEU A 144 6.54 -0.99 -3.97
CA LEU A 144 7.39 -1.26 -5.14
C LEU A 144 7.00 -2.58 -5.82
N VAL A 145 6.80 -3.65 -5.06
CA VAL A 145 6.32 -4.95 -5.57
C VAL A 145 5.00 -4.78 -6.32
N ALA A 146 4.05 -4.06 -5.74
CA ALA A 146 2.75 -3.84 -6.37
C ALA A 146 2.85 -3.04 -7.68
N VAL A 147 3.70 -2.01 -7.72
CA VAL A 147 3.95 -1.21 -8.94
C VAL A 147 4.60 -2.08 -10.02
N VAL A 148 5.67 -2.79 -9.68
CA VAL A 148 6.40 -3.64 -10.65
C VAL A 148 5.49 -4.72 -11.23
N LEU A 149 4.72 -5.41 -10.40
CA LEU A 149 3.80 -6.45 -10.87
C LEU A 149 2.66 -5.87 -11.72
N SER A 150 2.17 -4.66 -11.40
CA SER A 150 1.14 -4.00 -12.21
C SER A 150 1.67 -3.66 -13.61
N VAL A 151 2.88 -3.14 -13.70
CA VAL A 151 3.53 -2.84 -14.99
C VAL A 151 3.83 -4.12 -15.77
N ALA A 152 4.34 -5.16 -15.11
CA ALA A 152 4.63 -6.44 -15.76
C ALA A 152 3.36 -7.09 -16.33
N GLU A 153 2.24 -7.02 -15.61
CA GLU A 153 0.96 -7.55 -16.08
C GLU A 153 0.42 -6.75 -17.27
N GLU A 154 0.57 -5.43 -17.27
CA GLU A 154 0.18 -4.58 -18.40
C GLU A 154 0.98 -4.93 -19.66
N ILE A 155 2.30 -5.07 -19.54
CA ILE A 155 3.18 -5.48 -20.64
C ILE A 155 2.78 -6.87 -21.17
N ARG A 156 2.50 -7.82 -20.27
CA ARG A 156 2.08 -9.18 -20.64
C ARG A 156 0.76 -9.15 -21.42
N THR A 157 -0.19 -8.34 -20.99
CA THR A 157 -1.51 -8.23 -21.62
C THR A 157 -1.40 -7.56 -22.99
N CYS A 158 -0.62 -6.49 -23.11
CA CYS A 158 -0.35 -5.81 -24.37
C CYS A 158 0.35 -6.76 -25.37
N GLY A 159 1.36 -7.53 -24.92
CA GLY A 159 2.04 -8.50 -25.77
C GLY A 159 1.12 -9.60 -26.30
N LYS A 160 0.19 -10.11 -25.48
CA LYS A 160 -0.83 -11.07 -25.94
C LYS A 160 -1.76 -10.48 -26.99
N THR A 161 -2.18 -9.24 -26.83
CA THR A 161 -3.06 -8.54 -27.79
C THR A 161 -2.36 -8.39 -29.14
N ILE A 162 -1.09 -7.96 -29.16
CA ILE A 162 -0.29 -7.82 -30.38
C ILE A 162 -0.12 -9.18 -31.08
N ALA A 163 0.24 -10.23 -30.33
CA ALA A 163 0.40 -11.55 -30.90
C ALA A 163 -0.90 -12.09 -31.51
N CYS A 164 -2.03 -11.88 -30.85
CA CYS A 164 -3.36 -12.25 -31.36
C CYS A 164 -3.68 -11.51 -32.66
N THR A 165 -3.43 -10.19 -32.72
CA THR A 165 -3.68 -9.38 -33.92
C THR A 165 -2.83 -9.85 -35.11
N LEU A 166 -1.58 -10.23 -34.87
CA LEU A 166 -0.68 -10.73 -35.91
C LEU A 166 -1.03 -12.13 -36.44
N GLN A 167 -1.76 -12.94 -35.66
CA GLN A 167 -2.25 -14.25 -36.10
C GLN A 167 -3.45 -14.19 -37.04
N TYR A 168 -4.19 -13.07 -37.04
CA TYR A 168 -5.40 -12.87 -37.88
C TYR A 168 -5.18 -11.89 -39.04
N ALA A 169 -3.95 -11.36 -39.22
CA ALA A 169 -3.54 -10.52 -40.36
C ALA A 169 -2.80 -11.34 -41.41
#